data_d51bf45868c6e34a64363febc97d5bac
#
_entry.id   d51bf45868c6e34a64363febc97d5bac
#
_cell.length_a   1.000
_cell.length_b   1.000
_cell.length_c   1.000
_cell.angle_alpha   90.00
_cell.angle_beta   90.00
_cell.angle_gamma   90.00
#
_symmetry.space_group_name_H-M   'P 1'
#
loop_
_entity.id
_entity.type
_entity.pdbx_description
1 polymer ?
#
loop_
_entity_poly.entity_id
_entity_poly.type
_entity_poly.pdbx_seq_one_letter_code
_entity_poly.pdbx_strand_id
1 'polypeptide(L)'
;MTPTLDDRTISALAKQLYDARKARTQLRHFSKQHPSMTIDDGYAIQRAWVKLELADGHRIVGRKIGLTSRAMQQSSQIDEPDFAPLMSDMVFAAGGDIPIDRFIAPRVEVELAFVLGKPLKGPGATLFDVLAATEVVTPAIEIIDARIEQFDRDTKQMRKVFDTISDFAANAGIVMGGRPVRPHDVDLRWVGALLHKNGVVEETGLAAGVLNHPANGVAWLANKIAPYGESLEAGQIVLAGSFTRPVNAQAGDTLHADYGPLGSIAFRFV
;
A
#
# COMPACT_ATOMS: atom_id res chain seq x y z
N MET A 1 -15.18 -8.52 13.69
CA MET A 1 -16.02 -8.79 12.52
C MET A 1 -15.75 -10.22 12.08
N THR A 2 -16.76 -10.93 11.60
CA THR A 2 -16.65 -12.37 11.33
C THR A 2 -16.74 -12.58 9.81
N PRO A 3 -15.76 -13.27 9.18
CA PRO A 3 -15.83 -13.65 7.79
C PRO A 3 -17.10 -14.46 7.48
N THR A 4 -17.62 -14.35 6.26
CA THR A 4 -18.74 -15.14 5.75
C THR A 4 -18.26 -16.43 5.06
N LEU A 5 -17.04 -16.43 4.54
CA LEU A 5 -16.39 -17.60 3.95
C LEU A 5 -15.82 -18.51 5.04
N ASP A 6 -15.85 -19.81 4.78
CA ASP A 6 -15.23 -20.78 5.67
C ASP A 6 -13.69 -20.78 5.57
N ASP A 7 -13.01 -21.31 6.59
CA ASP A 7 -11.55 -21.32 6.69
C ASP A 7 -10.88 -22.09 5.53
N ARG A 8 -11.52 -23.11 4.98
CA ARG A 8 -11.01 -23.88 3.85
C ARG A 8 -11.00 -23.02 2.57
N THR A 9 -12.10 -22.31 2.33
CA THR A 9 -12.23 -21.38 1.20
C THR A 9 -11.23 -20.23 1.33
N ILE A 10 -11.14 -19.60 2.50
CA ILE A 10 -10.18 -18.53 2.80
C ILE A 10 -8.74 -18.99 2.51
N SER A 11 -8.36 -20.17 3.03
CA SER A 11 -7.02 -20.73 2.82
C SER A 11 -6.73 -21.06 1.34
N ALA A 12 -7.73 -21.56 0.60
CA ALA A 12 -7.59 -21.87 -0.82
C ALA A 12 -7.41 -20.59 -1.67
N LEU A 13 -8.17 -19.52 -1.38
CA LEU A 13 -8.06 -18.24 -2.08
C LEU A 13 -6.72 -17.54 -1.78
N ALA A 14 -6.26 -17.60 -0.53
CA ALA A 14 -4.94 -17.11 -0.14
C ALA A 14 -3.81 -17.84 -0.87
N LYS A 15 -3.92 -19.16 -1.00
CA LYS A 15 -2.94 -19.97 -1.75
C LYS A 15 -2.95 -19.61 -3.23
N GLN A 16 -4.09 -19.34 -3.83
CA GLN A 16 -4.18 -18.89 -5.23
C GLN A 16 -3.43 -17.56 -5.42
N LEU A 17 -3.59 -16.58 -4.52
CA LEU A 17 -2.89 -15.30 -4.59
C LEU A 17 -1.38 -15.46 -4.44
N TYR A 18 -0.95 -16.27 -3.49
CA TYR A 18 0.45 -16.61 -3.29
C TYR A 18 1.07 -17.26 -4.53
N ASP A 19 0.38 -18.21 -5.16
CA ASP A 19 0.85 -18.86 -6.38
C ASP A 19 0.81 -17.90 -7.58
N ALA A 20 -0.22 -17.09 -7.70
CA ALA A 20 -0.37 -16.09 -8.76
C ALA A 20 0.77 -15.07 -8.74
N ARG A 21 1.20 -14.62 -7.52
CA ARG A 21 2.37 -13.76 -7.35
C ARG A 21 3.63 -14.44 -7.88
N LYS A 22 3.89 -15.68 -7.49
CA LYS A 22 5.07 -16.46 -7.92
C LYS A 22 5.07 -16.77 -9.42
N ALA A 23 3.90 -17.11 -9.96
CA ALA A 23 3.74 -17.43 -11.38
C ALA A 23 3.56 -16.19 -12.27
N ARG A 24 3.38 -15.01 -11.68
CA ARG A 24 3.10 -13.73 -12.37
C ARG A 24 1.89 -13.86 -13.31
N THR A 25 0.80 -14.42 -12.79
CA THR A 25 -0.44 -14.63 -13.53
C THR A 25 -1.60 -13.95 -12.82
N GLN A 26 -2.52 -13.35 -13.58
CA GLN A 26 -3.69 -12.74 -13.00
C GLN A 26 -4.82 -13.74 -12.78
N LEU A 27 -5.43 -13.64 -11.61
CA LEU A 27 -6.64 -14.35 -11.20
C LEU A 27 -7.88 -13.55 -11.60
N ARG A 28 -9.00 -14.27 -11.76
CA ARG A 28 -10.33 -13.68 -11.89
C ARG A 28 -10.80 -13.11 -10.56
N HIS A 29 -11.79 -12.21 -10.60
CA HIS A 29 -12.39 -11.64 -9.40
C HIS A 29 -12.93 -12.72 -8.47
N PHE A 30 -12.50 -12.72 -7.22
CA PHE A 30 -13.05 -13.59 -6.18
C PHE A 30 -14.51 -13.22 -5.86
N SER A 31 -14.83 -11.92 -5.93
CA SER A 31 -16.17 -11.40 -5.77
C SER A 31 -17.20 -11.96 -6.76
N LYS A 32 -16.77 -12.43 -7.93
CA LYS A 32 -17.63 -13.13 -8.89
C LYS A 32 -17.85 -14.59 -8.52
N GLN A 33 -16.81 -15.24 -7.99
CA GLN A 33 -16.86 -16.64 -7.56
C GLN A 33 -17.62 -16.79 -6.23
N HIS A 34 -17.54 -15.76 -5.38
CA HIS A 34 -18.15 -15.70 -4.05
C HIS A 34 -18.95 -14.40 -3.89
N PRO A 35 -20.18 -14.31 -4.44
CA PRO A 35 -20.98 -13.08 -4.46
C PRO A 35 -21.34 -12.51 -3.08
N SER A 36 -21.33 -13.37 -2.03
CA SER A 36 -21.58 -12.99 -0.62
C SER A 36 -20.33 -12.50 0.12
N MET A 37 -19.17 -12.48 -0.54
CA MET A 37 -17.90 -12.06 0.04
C MET A 37 -17.97 -10.61 0.56
N THR A 38 -17.34 -10.37 1.69
CA THR A 38 -17.32 -9.11 2.41
C THR A 38 -15.89 -8.56 2.56
N ILE A 39 -15.76 -7.35 3.09
CA ILE A 39 -14.45 -6.76 3.45
C ILE A 39 -13.73 -7.63 4.50
N ASP A 40 -14.46 -8.22 5.45
CA ASP A 40 -13.86 -9.09 6.46
C ASP A 40 -13.27 -10.37 5.86
N ASP A 41 -13.91 -10.93 4.83
CA ASP A 41 -13.36 -12.05 4.05
C ASP A 41 -12.07 -11.63 3.33
N GLY A 42 -12.06 -10.43 2.75
CA GLY A 42 -10.87 -9.87 2.11
C GLY A 42 -9.68 -9.81 3.06
N TYR A 43 -9.87 -9.28 4.26
CA TYR A 43 -8.82 -9.25 5.29
C TYR A 43 -8.48 -10.64 5.85
N ALA A 44 -9.43 -11.58 5.91
CA ALA A 44 -9.15 -12.95 6.32
C ALA A 44 -8.26 -13.67 5.30
N ILE A 45 -8.55 -13.52 4.01
CA ILE A 45 -7.71 -14.04 2.90
C ILE A 45 -6.32 -13.41 2.95
N GLN A 46 -6.24 -12.08 3.11
CA GLN A 46 -4.98 -11.36 3.23
C GLN A 46 -4.13 -11.92 4.39
N ARG A 47 -4.71 -12.09 5.58
CA ARG A 47 -4.00 -12.67 6.74
C ARG A 47 -3.57 -14.13 6.51
N ALA A 48 -4.37 -14.93 5.82
CA ALA A 48 -4.00 -16.29 5.45
C ALA A 48 -2.81 -16.30 4.47
N TRP A 49 -2.78 -15.37 3.52
CA TRP A 49 -1.64 -15.21 2.61
C TRP A 49 -0.38 -14.75 3.35
N VAL A 50 -0.49 -13.79 4.28
CA VAL A 50 0.65 -13.39 5.13
C VAL A 50 1.29 -14.59 5.82
N LYS A 51 0.50 -15.56 6.32
CA LYS A 51 1.05 -16.76 6.95
C LYS A 51 1.92 -17.58 5.98
N LEU A 52 1.56 -17.64 4.70
CA LEU A 52 2.36 -18.31 3.67
C LEU A 52 3.68 -17.57 3.42
N GLU A 53 3.64 -16.22 3.34
CA GLU A 53 4.86 -15.41 3.18
C GLU A 53 5.81 -15.54 4.38
N LEU A 54 5.25 -15.57 5.60
CA LEU A 54 6.06 -15.78 6.82
C LEU A 54 6.68 -17.19 6.85
N ALA A 55 5.97 -18.21 6.35
CA ALA A 55 6.49 -19.57 6.26
C ALA A 55 7.64 -19.68 5.22
N ASP A 56 7.67 -18.82 4.21
CA ASP A 56 8.78 -18.68 3.26
C ASP A 56 9.99 -17.90 3.83
N GLY A 57 9.90 -17.43 5.08
CA GLY A 57 10.97 -16.67 5.75
C GLY A 57 10.90 -15.16 5.57
N HIS A 58 9.89 -14.64 4.87
CA HIS A 58 9.65 -13.19 4.81
C HIS A 58 9.19 -12.66 6.16
N ARG A 59 9.31 -11.35 6.38
CA ARG A 59 8.89 -10.67 7.61
C ARG A 59 8.03 -9.48 7.27
N ILE A 60 7.10 -9.13 8.14
CA ILE A 60 6.39 -7.86 8.06
C ILE A 60 7.36 -6.77 8.53
N VAL A 61 7.69 -5.83 7.65
CA VAL A 61 8.57 -4.68 7.94
C VAL A 61 7.78 -3.38 8.10
N GLY A 62 6.48 -3.44 7.84
CA GLY A 62 5.61 -2.28 7.93
C GLY A 62 4.23 -2.56 7.37
N ARG A 63 3.54 -1.47 7.02
CA ARG A 63 2.20 -1.52 6.41
C ARG A 63 2.02 -0.37 5.43
N LYS A 64 1.09 -0.53 4.50
CA LYS A 64 0.61 0.55 3.63
C LYS A 64 -0.86 0.83 3.89
N ILE A 65 -1.29 2.04 3.61
CA ILE A 65 -2.68 2.49 3.71
C ILE A 65 -3.11 2.97 2.33
N GLY A 66 -4.19 2.41 1.81
CA GLY A 66 -4.77 2.82 0.54
C GLY A 66 -6.12 3.50 0.72
N LEU A 67 -6.68 4.01 -0.39
CA LEU A 67 -7.99 4.65 -0.44
C LEU A 67 -8.13 5.80 0.58
N THR A 68 -7.09 6.62 0.73
CA THR A 68 -7.02 7.70 1.71
C THR A 68 -7.67 9.01 1.27
N SER A 69 -8.15 9.10 0.03
CA SER A 69 -8.90 10.27 -0.47
C SER A 69 -10.39 9.94 -0.64
N ARG A 70 -11.25 10.94 -0.42
CA ARG A 70 -12.71 10.81 -0.63
C ARG A 70 -13.05 10.34 -2.03
N ALA A 71 -12.35 10.84 -3.04
CA ALA A 71 -12.59 10.46 -4.44
C ALA A 71 -12.33 8.96 -4.66
N MET A 72 -11.24 8.43 -4.09
CA MET A 72 -10.92 7.01 -4.19
C MET A 72 -11.88 6.14 -3.40
N GLN A 73 -12.30 6.57 -2.21
CA GLN A 73 -13.30 5.85 -1.41
C GLN A 73 -14.64 5.78 -2.16
N GLN A 74 -15.11 6.88 -2.72
CA GLN A 74 -16.34 6.90 -3.52
C GLN A 74 -16.24 5.99 -4.76
N SER A 75 -15.12 6.04 -5.48
CA SER A 75 -14.88 5.18 -6.64
C SER A 75 -14.86 3.70 -6.30
N SER A 76 -14.32 3.35 -5.13
CA SER A 76 -14.20 1.97 -4.64
C SER A 76 -15.42 1.50 -3.81
N GLN A 77 -16.43 2.38 -3.64
CA GLN A 77 -17.64 2.10 -2.85
C GLN A 77 -17.34 1.66 -1.40
N ILE A 78 -16.39 2.34 -0.76
CA ILE A 78 -16.01 2.17 0.64
C ILE A 78 -16.03 3.53 1.33
N ASP A 79 -16.23 3.55 2.63
CA ASP A 79 -16.29 4.78 3.46
C ASP A 79 -15.08 4.95 4.39
N GLU A 80 -14.13 4.04 4.29
CA GLU A 80 -12.88 4.06 5.06
C GLU A 80 -11.68 3.67 4.17
N PRO A 81 -10.42 3.94 4.60
CA PRO A 81 -9.23 3.40 3.96
C PRO A 81 -9.16 1.87 3.97
N ASP A 82 -8.27 1.31 3.16
CA ASP A 82 -7.80 -0.06 3.27
C ASP A 82 -6.33 -0.13 3.71
N PHE A 83 -5.85 -1.31 4.07
CA PHE A 83 -4.47 -1.52 4.45
C PHE A 83 -3.94 -2.88 4.02
N ALA A 84 -2.60 -2.99 3.95
CA ALA A 84 -1.92 -4.26 3.74
C ALA A 84 -0.56 -4.29 4.46
N PRO A 85 -0.01 -5.47 4.71
CA PRO A 85 1.36 -5.59 5.19
C PRO A 85 2.35 -5.20 4.10
N LEU A 86 3.50 -4.70 4.52
CA LEU A 86 4.70 -4.53 3.73
C LEU A 86 5.66 -5.66 4.11
N MET A 87 5.93 -6.54 3.15
CA MET A 87 6.82 -7.68 3.38
C MET A 87 8.28 -7.31 3.11
N SER A 88 9.22 -8.00 3.74
CA SER A 88 10.66 -7.66 3.68
C SER A 88 11.27 -7.73 2.28
N ASP A 89 10.72 -8.52 1.38
CA ASP A 89 11.15 -8.62 -0.02
C ASP A 89 10.53 -7.55 -0.96
N MET A 90 9.68 -6.69 -0.41
CA MET A 90 9.03 -5.58 -1.13
C MET A 90 9.80 -4.25 -1.02
N VAL A 91 10.92 -4.21 -0.31
CA VAL A 91 11.71 -2.99 -0.11
C VAL A 91 12.83 -2.92 -1.14
N PHE A 92 12.79 -1.92 -1.99
CA PHE A 92 13.79 -1.70 -3.05
C PHE A 92 14.66 -0.48 -2.76
N ALA A 93 15.91 -0.51 -3.25
CA ALA A 93 16.84 0.61 -3.10
C ALA A 93 16.51 1.74 -4.09
N ALA A 94 16.59 2.99 -3.65
CA ALA A 94 16.57 4.15 -4.54
C ALA A 94 17.84 4.20 -5.39
N GLY A 95 17.72 4.71 -6.61
CA GLY A 95 18.83 4.85 -7.57
C GLY A 95 19.20 3.54 -8.28
N GLY A 96 18.51 2.43 -8.00
CA GLY A 96 18.79 1.12 -8.58
C GLY A 96 17.88 0.73 -9.73
N ASP A 97 18.18 -0.42 -10.31
CA ASP A 97 17.33 -1.11 -11.26
C ASP A 97 16.39 -2.08 -10.51
N ILE A 98 15.12 -2.08 -10.88
CA ILE A 98 14.10 -2.97 -10.33
C ILE A 98 13.64 -3.93 -11.44
N PRO A 99 13.82 -5.25 -11.27
CA PRO A 99 13.38 -6.21 -12.29
C PRO A 99 11.86 -6.14 -12.49
N ILE A 100 11.42 -5.78 -13.70
CA ILE A 100 9.99 -5.67 -14.03
C ILE A 100 9.29 -7.03 -13.94
N ASP A 101 10.04 -8.08 -14.17
CA ASP A 101 9.56 -9.45 -14.13
C ASP A 101 9.17 -9.93 -12.71
N ARG A 102 9.35 -9.12 -11.69
CA ARG A 102 8.77 -9.34 -10.35
C ARG A 102 7.28 -9.01 -10.28
N PHE A 103 6.76 -8.28 -11.25
CA PHE A 103 5.40 -7.75 -11.26
C PHE A 103 4.59 -8.27 -12.44
N ILE A 104 3.27 -8.07 -12.39
CA ILE A 104 2.33 -8.48 -13.43
C ILE A 104 1.89 -7.26 -14.24
N ALA A 105 1.40 -6.22 -13.58
CA ALA A 105 0.92 -4.98 -14.16
C ALA A 105 1.23 -3.79 -13.22
N PRO A 106 2.53 -3.47 -13.03
CA PRO A 106 2.94 -2.50 -12.03
C PRO A 106 2.48 -1.10 -12.36
N ARG A 107 2.13 -0.37 -11.30
CA ARG A 107 1.91 1.07 -11.32
C ARG A 107 2.64 1.68 -10.13
N VAL A 108 2.90 2.97 -10.19
CA VAL A 108 3.61 3.69 -9.13
C VAL A 108 2.81 4.87 -8.62
N GLU A 109 2.94 5.15 -7.33
CA GLU A 109 2.29 6.23 -6.62
C GLU A 109 3.29 6.93 -5.71
N VAL A 110 3.16 8.25 -5.51
CA VAL A 110 4.00 8.96 -4.55
C VAL A 110 3.32 9.04 -3.19
N GLU A 111 4.12 8.83 -2.15
CA GLU A 111 3.67 8.75 -0.77
C GLU A 111 4.67 9.39 0.20
N LEU A 112 4.27 9.47 1.48
CA LEU A 112 5.17 9.69 2.60
C LEU A 112 5.24 8.41 3.44
N ALA A 113 6.45 7.96 3.75
CA ALA A 113 6.71 6.86 4.65
C ALA A 113 7.02 7.41 6.05
N PHE A 114 6.27 6.93 7.04
CA PHE A 114 6.51 7.17 8.46
C PHE A 114 7.33 6.01 9.01
N VAL A 115 8.52 6.28 9.53
CA VAL A 115 9.35 5.30 10.23
C VAL A 115 9.14 5.49 11.72
N LEU A 116 8.62 4.48 12.40
CA LEU A 116 8.28 4.58 13.81
C LEU A 116 9.52 4.38 14.68
N GLY A 117 9.74 5.28 15.64
CA GLY A 117 10.74 5.16 16.69
C GLY A 117 10.20 4.52 17.98
N LYS A 118 8.87 4.45 18.11
CA LYS A 118 8.16 3.87 19.26
C LYS A 118 6.94 3.10 18.78
N PRO A 119 6.50 2.07 19.56
CA PRO A 119 5.24 1.39 19.25
C PRO A 119 4.05 2.37 19.27
N LEU A 120 3.11 2.13 18.37
CA LEU A 120 1.84 2.87 18.30
C LEU A 120 0.68 1.86 18.31
N LYS A 121 -0.17 1.96 19.33
CA LYS A 121 -1.25 1.02 19.57
C LYS A 121 -2.59 1.75 19.73
N GLY A 122 -3.62 1.29 19.01
CA GLY A 122 -5.01 1.65 19.25
C GLY A 122 -5.66 0.77 20.35
N PRO A 123 -6.96 0.96 20.65
CA PRO A 123 -7.82 2.00 20.09
C PRO A 123 -7.53 3.39 20.69
N GLY A 124 -7.98 4.43 19.99
CA GLY A 124 -7.89 5.81 20.47
C GLY A 124 -6.59 6.52 20.06
N ALA A 125 -5.75 5.91 19.23
CA ALA A 125 -4.58 6.60 18.67
C ALA A 125 -5.00 7.83 17.87
N THR A 126 -4.33 8.93 18.12
CA THR A 126 -4.58 10.25 17.50
C THR A 126 -3.43 10.66 16.58
N LEU A 127 -3.66 11.72 15.80
CA LEU A 127 -2.60 12.40 15.04
C LEU A 127 -1.37 12.73 15.94
N PHE A 128 -1.59 13.19 17.16
CA PHE A 128 -0.50 13.59 18.06
C PHE A 128 0.31 12.38 18.53
N ASP A 129 -0.34 11.24 18.77
CA ASP A 129 0.32 10.00 19.14
C ASP A 129 1.20 9.49 17.97
N VAL A 130 0.72 9.60 16.73
CA VAL A 130 1.51 9.29 15.54
C VAL A 130 2.75 10.15 15.44
N LEU A 131 2.61 11.48 15.56
CA LEU A 131 3.75 12.40 15.47
C LEU A 131 4.78 12.14 16.59
N ALA A 132 4.31 11.80 17.80
CA ALA A 132 5.17 11.48 18.94
C ALA A 132 5.85 10.11 18.82
N ALA A 133 5.25 9.15 18.11
CA ALA A 133 5.80 7.81 17.86
C ALA A 133 6.73 7.75 16.63
N THR A 134 6.61 8.71 15.71
CA THR A 134 7.39 8.76 14.46
C THR A 134 8.78 9.32 14.71
N GLU A 135 9.81 8.59 14.30
CA GLU A 135 11.20 9.04 14.34
C GLU A 135 11.48 9.98 13.16
N VAL A 136 11.17 9.53 11.95
CA VAL A 136 11.34 10.33 10.73
C VAL A 136 10.20 10.07 9.74
N VAL A 137 9.93 11.06 8.89
CA VAL A 137 9.11 10.95 7.69
C VAL A 137 10.02 11.14 6.49
N THR A 138 9.90 10.28 5.48
CA THR A 138 10.72 10.33 4.27
C THR A 138 9.85 10.18 3.02
N PRO A 139 10.25 10.77 1.89
CA PRO A 139 9.67 10.46 0.59
C PRO A 139 9.63 8.97 0.30
N ALA A 140 8.57 8.51 -0.35
CA ALA A 140 8.43 7.13 -0.79
C ALA A 140 7.67 7.04 -2.12
N ILE A 141 8.01 6.04 -2.92
CA ILE A 141 7.20 5.59 -4.05
C ILE A 141 6.67 4.21 -3.70
N GLU A 142 5.34 4.04 -3.70
CA GLU A 142 4.72 2.72 -3.66
C GLU A 142 4.69 2.14 -5.08
N ILE A 143 5.03 0.85 -5.21
CA ILE A 143 4.78 0.05 -6.41
C ILE A 143 3.57 -0.80 -6.09
N ILE A 144 2.48 -0.57 -6.81
CA ILE A 144 1.27 -1.38 -6.73
C ILE A 144 1.18 -2.34 -7.91
N ASP A 145 0.56 -3.49 -7.70
CA ASP A 145 0.38 -4.54 -8.72
C ASP A 145 -0.99 -5.20 -8.57
N ALA A 146 -1.39 -5.99 -9.54
CA ALA A 146 -2.70 -6.62 -9.57
C ALA A 146 -2.58 -8.14 -9.84
N ARG A 147 -2.57 -8.95 -8.75
CA ARG A 147 -2.68 -10.42 -8.83
C ARG A 147 -4.12 -10.86 -9.11
N ILE A 148 -5.11 -10.07 -8.68
CA ILE A 148 -6.48 -10.17 -9.20
C ILE A 148 -6.64 -9.09 -10.28
N GLU A 149 -7.14 -9.46 -11.46
CA GLU A 149 -7.32 -8.53 -12.58
C GLU A 149 -8.11 -7.28 -12.14
N GLN A 150 -7.61 -6.08 -12.52
CA GLN A 150 -8.26 -4.83 -12.14
C GLN A 150 -9.62 -4.66 -12.80
N PHE A 151 -9.70 -5.06 -14.07
CA PHE A 151 -10.94 -5.09 -14.84
C PHE A 151 -11.19 -6.51 -15.31
N ASP A 152 -12.38 -6.99 -15.04
CA ASP A 152 -12.80 -8.30 -15.54
C ASP A 152 -12.64 -8.37 -17.06
N ARG A 153 -11.91 -9.37 -17.54
CA ARG A 153 -11.53 -9.49 -18.95
C ARG A 153 -12.74 -9.65 -19.89
N ASP A 154 -13.87 -10.15 -19.40
CA ASP A 154 -15.07 -10.37 -20.19
C ASP A 154 -16.02 -9.18 -20.11
N THR A 155 -16.34 -8.71 -18.90
CA THR A 155 -17.36 -7.68 -18.67
C THR A 155 -16.80 -6.26 -18.57
N LYS A 156 -15.47 -6.10 -18.46
CA LYS A 156 -14.77 -4.83 -18.23
C LYS A 156 -15.16 -4.12 -16.93
N GLN A 157 -15.88 -4.79 -16.05
CA GLN A 157 -16.20 -4.25 -14.71
C GLN A 157 -14.96 -4.24 -13.83
N MET A 158 -14.79 -3.18 -13.07
CA MET A 158 -13.72 -3.05 -12.09
C MET A 158 -13.93 -4.05 -10.95
N ARG A 159 -12.83 -4.60 -10.40
CA ARG A 159 -12.85 -5.45 -9.22
C ARG A 159 -13.43 -4.70 -8.03
N LYS A 160 -14.05 -5.42 -7.11
CA LYS A 160 -14.60 -4.84 -5.88
C LYS A 160 -13.49 -4.61 -4.85
N VAL A 161 -13.76 -3.75 -3.85
CA VAL A 161 -12.79 -3.40 -2.82
C VAL A 161 -12.25 -4.61 -2.08
N PHE A 162 -13.07 -5.60 -1.79
CA PHE A 162 -12.61 -6.80 -1.09
C PHE A 162 -11.77 -7.75 -1.94
N ASP A 163 -11.86 -7.69 -3.28
CA ASP A 163 -10.86 -8.30 -4.17
C ASP A 163 -9.50 -7.60 -3.99
N THR A 164 -9.50 -6.27 -3.93
CA THR A 164 -8.28 -5.45 -3.72
C THR A 164 -7.66 -5.73 -2.36
N ILE A 165 -8.46 -5.75 -1.29
CA ILE A 165 -7.99 -6.03 0.08
C ILE A 165 -7.37 -7.43 0.15
N SER A 166 -8.01 -8.45 -0.45
CA SER A 166 -7.45 -9.81 -0.52
C SER A 166 -6.08 -9.84 -1.18
N ASP A 167 -5.89 -8.99 -2.20
CA ASP A 167 -4.69 -8.86 -3.02
C ASP A 167 -3.69 -7.85 -2.42
N PHE A 168 -3.45 -7.91 -1.10
CA PHE A 168 -2.58 -7.01 -0.33
C PHE A 168 -2.88 -5.52 -0.58
N ALA A 169 -4.18 -5.16 -0.76
CA ALA A 169 -4.58 -3.81 -1.14
C ALA A 169 -3.74 -3.24 -2.31
N ALA A 170 -3.44 -4.11 -3.29
CA ALA A 170 -2.55 -3.89 -4.42
C ALA A 170 -1.05 -3.67 -4.10
N ASN A 171 -0.63 -3.68 -2.85
CA ASN A 171 0.78 -3.49 -2.49
C ASN A 171 1.70 -4.54 -3.14
N ALA A 172 2.84 -4.10 -3.69
CA ALA A 172 3.84 -4.96 -4.31
C ALA A 172 5.28 -4.52 -4.04
N GLY A 173 5.50 -3.25 -3.67
CA GLY A 173 6.83 -2.77 -3.33
C GLY A 173 6.87 -1.33 -2.89
N ILE A 174 8.00 -0.95 -2.31
CA ILE A 174 8.30 0.44 -1.96
C ILE A 174 9.74 0.79 -2.30
N VAL A 175 9.95 2.06 -2.66
CA VAL A 175 11.26 2.69 -2.77
C VAL A 175 11.25 3.93 -1.89
N MET A 176 12.08 3.94 -0.85
CA MET A 176 12.26 5.11 0.01
C MET A 176 13.52 5.85 -0.35
N GLY A 177 13.52 7.19 -0.20
CA GLY A 177 14.68 8.01 -0.53
C GLY A 177 14.50 9.47 -0.13
N GLY A 178 15.15 10.36 -0.85
CA GLY A 178 15.13 11.77 -0.54
C GLY A 178 15.79 12.09 0.80
N ARG A 179 15.32 13.13 1.47
CA ARG A 179 15.82 13.60 2.76
C ARG A 179 14.80 13.31 3.86
N PRO A 180 15.08 12.36 4.79
CA PRO A 180 14.23 12.14 5.95
C PRO A 180 14.22 13.39 6.85
N VAL A 181 13.05 13.69 7.42
CA VAL A 181 12.82 14.83 8.31
C VAL A 181 12.08 14.37 9.58
N ARG A 182 12.28 15.06 10.70
CA ARG A 182 11.42 14.85 11.86
C ARG A 182 10.01 15.35 11.54
N PRO A 183 8.94 14.73 12.06
CA PRO A 183 7.58 15.07 11.67
C PRO A 183 7.16 16.50 12.05
N HIS A 184 7.88 17.15 12.97
CA HIS A 184 7.62 18.54 13.39
C HIS A 184 8.47 19.61 12.67
N ASP A 185 9.46 19.19 11.85
CA ASP A 185 10.35 20.13 11.16
C ASP A 185 9.71 20.71 9.88
N VAL A 186 8.63 20.11 9.40
CA VAL A 186 7.90 20.53 8.19
C VAL A 186 6.39 20.41 8.41
N ASP A 187 5.61 21.22 7.71
CA ASP A 187 4.16 21.00 7.63
C ASP A 187 3.90 19.89 6.62
N LEU A 188 3.70 18.66 7.10
CA LEU A 188 3.51 17.48 6.29
C LEU A 188 2.34 17.57 5.29
N ARG A 189 1.33 18.43 5.57
CA ARG A 189 0.20 18.65 4.66
C ARG A 189 0.63 19.33 3.37
N TRP A 190 1.67 20.17 3.43
CA TRP A 190 2.18 20.94 2.31
C TRP A 190 3.35 20.28 1.59
N VAL A 191 3.72 19.06 1.95
CA VAL A 191 4.66 18.29 1.15
C VAL A 191 3.99 17.94 -0.17
N GLY A 192 4.56 18.45 -1.25
CA GLY A 192 4.14 18.16 -2.62
C GLY A 192 5.12 17.22 -3.31
N ALA A 193 4.69 16.60 -4.40
CA ALA A 193 5.57 15.86 -5.28
C ALA A 193 5.17 15.98 -6.75
N LEU A 194 6.18 15.92 -7.62
CA LEU A 194 6.06 15.76 -9.06
C LEU A 194 6.53 14.35 -9.40
N LEU A 195 5.64 13.54 -9.96
CA LEU A 195 6.00 12.20 -10.44
C LEU A 195 6.29 12.26 -11.94
N HIS A 196 7.52 11.96 -12.30
CA HIS A 196 7.97 11.90 -13.69
C HIS A 196 8.12 10.43 -14.13
N LYS A 197 7.77 10.19 -15.37
CA LYS A 197 8.10 8.99 -16.12
C LYS A 197 8.84 9.37 -17.39
N ASN A 198 10.04 8.81 -17.59
CA ASN A 198 10.88 9.08 -18.73
C ASN A 198 11.16 10.58 -18.97
N GLY A 199 11.33 11.34 -17.86
CA GLY A 199 11.58 12.78 -17.89
C GLY A 199 10.37 13.68 -18.07
N VAL A 200 9.16 13.12 -18.21
CA VAL A 200 7.91 13.88 -18.35
C VAL A 200 7.13 13.82 -17.04
N VAL A 201 6.61 14.95 -16.57
CA VAL A 201 5.71 15.01 -15.40
C VAL A 201 4.38 14.34 -15.77
N GLU A 202 4.07 13.23 -15.13
CA GLU A 202 2.80 12.49 -15.32
C GLU A 202 1.75 12.89 -14.30
N GLU A 203 2.17 13.10 -13.04
CA GLU A 203 1.26 13.41 -11.95
C GLU A 203 1.90 14.41 -10.97
N THR A 204 1.04 15.15 -10.30
CA THR A 204 1.41 16.05 -9.20
C THR A 204 0.42 15.90 -8.06
N GLY A 205 0.88 16.07 -6.82
CA GLY A 205 -0.03 15.97 -5.69
C GLY A 205 0.50 16.66 -4.44
N LEU A 206 -0.40 16.76 -3.45
CA LEU A 206 -0.12 17.38 -2.16
C LEU A 206 -0.59 16.44 -1.05
N ALA A 207 0.26 16.20 -0.05
CA ALA A 207 0.02 15.22 1.02
C ALA A 207 -1.20 15.55 1.90
N ALA A 208 -1.72 16.79 1.87
CA ALA A 208 -3.01 17.12 2.46
C ALA A 208 -4.18 16.30 1.88
N GLY A 209 -4.05 15.75 0.67
CA GLY A 209 -5.03 14.84 0.08
C GLY A 209 -5.22 13.53 0.84
N VAL A 210 -4.25 13.16 1.67
CA VAL A 210 -4.31 11.99 2.55
C VAL A 210 -5.06 12.35 3.83
N LEU A 211 -6.37 12.12 3.88
CA LEU A 211 -7.22 12.32 5.07
C LEU A 211 -7.00 13.69 5.77
N ASN A 212 -6.77 14.76 5.02
CA ASN A 212 -6.42 16.12 5.43
C ASN A 212 -5.04 16.28 6.10
N HIS A 213 -4.41 15.21 6.52
CA HIS A 213 -3.04 15.15 7.07
C HIS A 213 -2.53 13.71 7.00
N PRO A 214 -1.35 13.43 6.44
CA PRO A 214 -0.88 12.05 6.24
C PRO A 214 -0.79 11.23 7.54
N ALA A 215 -0.49 11.84 8.68
CA ALA A 215 -0.50 11.12 9.96
C ALA A 215 -1.91 10.64 10.40
N ASN A 216 -3.00 11.20 9.88
CA ASN A 216 -4.35 10.69 10.14
C ASN A 216 -4.55 9.27 9.60
N GLY A 217 -3.93 8.95 8.45
CA GLY A 217 -3.92 7.58 7.91
C GLY A 217 -3.26 6.61 8.89
N VAL A 218 -2.10 6.98 9.43
CA VAL A 218 -1.36 6.14 10.40
C VAL A 218 -2.16 5.95 11.69
N ALA A 219 -2.82 7.01 12.20
CA ALA A 219 -3.70 6.92 13.37
C ALA A 219 -4.90 5.99 13.09
N TRP A 220 -5.54 6.13 11.90
CA TRP A 220 -6.61 5.23 11.47
C TRP A 220 -6.14 3.78 11.46
N LEU A 221 -4.97 3.50 10.88
CA LEU A 221 -4.44 2.14 10.81
C LEU A 221 -4.20 1.54 12.20
N ALA A 222 -3.55 2.29 13.12
CA ALA A 222 -3.32 1.82 14.48
C ALA A 222 -4.62 1.44 15.19
N ASN A 223 -5.69 2.23 14.98
CA ASN A 223 -7.01 1.96 15.52
C ASN A 223 -7.69 0.77 14.83
N LYS A 224 -7.51 0.63 13.50
CA LYS A 224 -8.14 -0.42 12.70
C LYS A 224 -7.60 -1.82 13.01
N ILE A 225 -6.30 -1.93 13.32
CA ILE A 225 -5.66 -3.23 13.63
C ILE A 225 -5.80 -3.62 15.10
N ALA A 226 -6.10 -2.68 16.00
CA ALA A 226 -6.21 -2.93 17.45
C ALA A 226 -7.20 -4.05 17.83
N PRO A 227 -8.40 -4.18 17.21
CA PRO A 227 -9.32 -5.28 17.49
C PRO A 227 -8.78 -6.68 17.16
N TYR A 228 -7.74 -6.76 16.33
CA TYR A 228 -7.05 -8.02 16.02
C TYR A 228 -5.88 -8.32 16.96
N GLY A 229 -5.68 -7.50 18.01
CA GLY A 229 -4.55 -7.61 18.93
C GLY A 229 -3.22 -7.17 18.33
N GLU A 230 -3.25 -6.49 17.17
CA GLU A 230 -2.08 -6.01 16.46
C GLU A 230 -1.74 -4.55 16.86
N SER A 231 -0.45 -4.20 16.74
CA SER A 231 0.09 -2.84 16.92
C SER A 231 1.11 -2.54 15.82
N LEU A 232 1.43 -1.27 15.69
CA LEU A 232 2.57 -0.83 14.88
C LEU A 232 3.80 -0.76 15.79
N GLU A 233 4.89 -1.40 15.40
CA GLU A 233 6.07 -1.54 16.23
C GLU A 233 7.16 -0.53 15.88
N ALA A 234 8.07 -0.25 16.80
CA ALA A 234 9.27 0.55 16.53
C ALA A 234 10.09 -0.06 15.39
N GLY A 235 10.61 0.78 14.50
CA GLY A 235 11.32 0.38 13.29
C GLY A 235 10.42 0.02 12.09
N GLN A 236 9.11 -0.09 12.28
CA GLN A 236 8.21 -0.36 11.16
C GLN A 236 7.99 0.90 10.30
N ILE A 237 7.78 0.64 9.01
CA ILE A 237 7.50 1.62 7.99
C ILE A 237 5.98 1.65 7.75
N VAL A 238 5.37 2.84 7.76
CA VAL A 238 3.97 3.01 7.40
C VAL A 238 3.87 3.96 6.22
N LEU A 239 3.44 3.45 5.06
CA LEU A 239 3.05 4.27 3.92
C LEU A 239 1.68 4.87 4.21
N ALA A 240 1.62 6.21 4.23
CA ALA A 240 0.47 6.94 4.75
C ALA A 240 -0.71 7.03 3.78
N GLY A 241 -0.50 6.74 2.52
CA GLY A 241 -1.45 6.86 1.43
C GLY A 241 -0.94 7.75 0.31
N SER A 242 -1.34 7.44 -0.91
CA SER A 242 -0.94 8.19 -2.09
C SER A 242 -1.65 9.54 -2.18
N PHE A 243 -0.93 10.54 -2.66
CA PHE A 243 -1.47 11.84 -3.03
C PHE A 243 -1.36 12.15 -4.54
N THR A 244 -1.08 11.12 -5.35
CA THR A 244 -1.20 11.16 -6.81
C THR A 244 -2.08 10.03 -7.30
N ARG A 245 -2.47 10.09 -8.59
CA ARG A 245 -3.04 8.92 -9.25
C ARG A 245 -1.94 7.91 -9.58
N PRO A 246 -2.26 6.62 -9.70
CA PRO A 246 -1.31 5.60 -10.11
C PRO A 246 -0.85 5.81 -11.56
N VAL A 247 0.46 5.77 -11.81
CA VAL A 247 1.07 5.85 -13.15
C VAL A 247 1.52 4.46 -13.58
N ASN A 248 1.06 3.99 -14.74
CA ASN A 248 1.46 2.70 -15.29
C ASN A 248 2.95 2.67 -15.61
N ALA A 249 3.59 1.54 -15.33
CA ALA A 249 5.00 1.33 -15.59
C ALA A 249 5.25 0.03 -16.38
N GLN A 250 6.33 0.03 -17.17
CA GLN A 250 6.77 -1.10 -17.98
C GLN A 250 8.30 -1.19 -18.02
N ALA A 251 8.83 -2.27 -18.57
CA ALA A 251 10.27 -2.44 -18.77
C ALA A 251 10.86 -1.25 -19.55
N GLY A 252 12.00 -0.75 -19.11
CA GLY A 252 12.70 0.40 -19.67
C GLY A 252 12.27 1.76 -19.11
N ASP A 253 11.14 1.85 -18.39
CA ASP A 253 10.69 3.11 -17.79
C ASP A 253 11.59 3.54 -16.63
N THR A 254 11.95 4.82 -16.63
CA THR A 254 12.59 5.51 -15.50
C THR A 254 11.53 6.32 -14.75
N LEU A 255 11.40 6.06 -13.47
CA LEU A 255 10.51 6.78 -12.55
C LEU A 255 11.35 7.73 -11.70
N HIS A 256 10.88 8.97 -11.55
CA HIS A 256 11.51 9.97 -10.71
C HIS A 256 10.44 10.79 -9.99
N ALA A 257 10.47 10.81 -8.66
CA ALA A 257 9.60 11.65 -7.85
C ALA A 257 10.42 12.74 -7.19
N ASP A 258 10.07 14.00 -7.48
CA ASP A 258 10.68 15.19 -6.88
C ASP A 258 9.77 15.75 -5.79
N TYR A 259 10.26 15.78 -4.55
CA TYR A 259 9.55 16.29 -3.37
C TYR A 259 10.07 17.68 -2.94
N GLY A 260 10.72 18.41 -3.86
CA GLY A 260 11.28 19.73 -3.58
C GLY A 260 12.29 19.69 -2.43
N PRO A 261 12.06 20.42 -1.32
CA PRO A 261 13.02 20.46 -0.20
C PRO A 261 13.32 19.11 0.47
N LEU A 262 12.47 18.11 0.28
CA LEU A 262 12.70 16.75 0.78
C LEU A 262 13.50 15.88 -0.18
N GLY A 263 14.01 16.43 -1.30
CA GLY A 263 14.82 15.72 -2.26
C GLY A 263 13.98 14.84 -3.19
N SER A 264 14.64 13.87 -3.81
CA SER A 264 14.00 13.05 -4.84
C SER A 264 14.31 11.57 -4.72
N ILE A 265 13.49 10.76 -5.38
CA ILE A 265 13.66 9.30 -5.54
C ILE A 265 13.65 9.01 -7.03
N ALA A 266 14.59 8.19 -7.49
CA ALA A 266 14.59 7.69 -8.86
C ALA A 266 14.90 6.19 -8.87
N PHE A 267 14.39 5.48 -9.86
CA PHE A 267 14.73 4.08 -10.17
C PHE A 267 14.30 3.77 -11.60
N ARG A 268 14.75 2.64 -12.13
CA ARG A 268 14.38 2.16 -13.46
C ARG A 268 13.84 0.74 -13.38
N PHE A 269 12.79 0.45 -14.15
CA PHE A 269 12.36 -0.92 -14.41
C PHE A 269 13.17 -1.53 -15.56
N VAL A 270 13.77 -2.70 -15.31
CA VAL A 270 14.59 -3.46 -16.28
C VAL A 270 14.00 -4.82 -16.58
#